data_b724fee3fc8d8cc3c3ab2db6ff599122
#
_entry.id   b724fee3fc8d8cc3c3ab2db6ff599122
#
_cell.length_a   1.000
_cell.length_b   1.000
_cell.length_c   1.000
_cell.angle_alpha   90.00
_cell.angle_beta   90.00
_cell.angle_gamma   90.00
#
_symmetry.space_group_name_H-M   'P 1'
#
loop_
_entity.id
_entity.type
_entity.pdbx_description
1 polymer ?
#
loop_
_entity_poly.entity_id
_entity_poly.type
_entity_poly.pdbx_seq_one_letter_code
_entity_poly.pdbx_strand_id
1 'polypeptide(L)'
;LYDIVGELGGIIVMEDHNFGARIYENDVTYRADPIRGLVDRYIYRMPTGKVSIARRVETVRKCITDSAAEAVVMYLKVNDIGASWEYPHIKHMLDEMKIPIIKFYDQETPMSNAYEVRTAIGTLFNQLKGGK
;
A
#
# COMPACT_ATOMS: atom_id res chain seq x y z
N LEU A 1 0.43 12.37 -6.63
CA LEU A 1 1.46 11.51 -6.05
C LEU A 1 2.31 10.84 -7.14
N TYR A 2 1.70 10.21 -8.14
CA TYR A 2 2.40 9.53 -9.24
C TYR A 2 3.37 10.46 -9.97
N ASP A 3 2.92 11.65 -10.33
CA ASP A 3 3.75 12.66 -11.01
C ASP A 3 4.97 13.05 -10.14
N ILE A 4 4.76 13.25 -8.84
CA ILE A 4 5.83 13.59 -7.89
C ILE A 4 6.89 12.48 -7.84
N VAL A 5 6.46 11.22 -7.74
CA VAL A 5 7.38 10.07 -7.73
C VAL A 5 8.14 9.97 -9.04
N GLY A 6 7.46 10.09 -10.18
CA GLY A 6 8.06 10.02 -11.52
C GLY A 6 9.07 11.15 -11.77
N GLU A 7 8.74 12.39 -11.42
CA GLU A 7 9.64 13.55 -11.56
C GLU A 7 10.90 13.46 -10.69
N LEU A 8 10.82 12.75 -9.56
CA LEU A 8 11.97 12.45 -8.70
C LEU A 8 12.78 11.23 -9.16
N GLY A 9 12.38 10.59 -10.27
CA GLY A 9 13.07 9.45 -10.86
C GLY A 9 12.71 8.11 -10.23
N GLY A 10 11.55 8.01 -9.54
CA GLY A 10 11.03 6.77 -9.00
C GLY A 10 9.99 6.13 -9.91
N ILE A 11 9.67 4.87 -9.63
CA ILE A 11 8.61 4.10 -10.29
C ILE A 11 7.74 3.48 -9.22
N ILE A 12 6.42 3.62 -9.36
CA ILE A 12 5.46 2.90 -8.50
C ILE A 12 5.28 1.51 -9.10
N VAL A 13 5.80 0.51 -8.40
CA VAL A 13 5.81 -0.89 -8.87
C VAL A 13 4.62 -1.70 -8.36
N MET A 14 3.95 -1.23 -7.31
CA MET A 14 2.77 -1.88 -6.73
C MET A 14 1.89 -0.86 -6.01
N GLU A 15 0.60 -1.09 -6.04
CA GLU A 15 -0.41 -0.27 -5.38
C GLU A 15 -1.36 -1.13 -4.57
N ASP A 16 -1.68 -0.69 -3.36
CA ASP A 16 -2.64 -1.36 -2.49
C ASP A 16 -3.80 -0.41 -2.15
N HIS A 17 -4.63 -0.10 -3.13
CA HIS A 17 -5.83 0.73 -2.95
C HIS A 17 -7.00 0.25 -3.80
N ASN A 18 -8.20 0.75 -3.54
CA ASN A 18 -9.46 0.26 -4.11
C ASN A 18 -9.58 0.45 -5.64
N PHE A 19 -8.81 1.33 -6.25
CA PHE A 19 -8.80 1.60 -7.69
C PHE A 19 -7.59 1.01 -8.43
N GLY A 20 -6.68 0.36 -7.69
CA GLY A 20 -5.47 -0.26 -8.23
C GLY A 20 -5.57 -1.78 -8.31
N ALA A 21 -4.48 -2.45 -7.96
CA ALA A 21 -4.31 -3.90 -8.06
C ALA A 21 -5.42 -4.72 -7.39
N ARG A 22 -6.04 -4.20 -6.32
CA ARG A 22 -7.13 -4.89 -5.61
C ARG A 22 -8.30 -5.28 -6.50
N ILE A 23 -8.58 -4.53 -7.58
CA ILE A 23 -9.67 -4.85 -8.50
C ILE A 23 -9.37 -6.11 -9.30
N TYR A 24 -8.10 -6.36 -9.60
CA TYR A 24 -7.64 -7.41 -10.52
C TYR A 24 -7.00 -8.61 -9.83
N GLU A 25 -6.79 -8.55 -8.50
CA GLU A 25 -5.95 -9.51 -7.78
C GLU A 25 -6.42 -10.97 -7.84
N ASN A 26 -7.70 -11.22 -7.92
CA ASN A 26 -8.21 -12.60 -7.95
C ASN A 26 -9.55 -12.68 -8.65
N ASP A 27 -9.74 -13.68 -9.47
CA ASP A 27 -11.03 -14.01 -10.04
C ASP A 27 -11.96 -14.70 -9.03
N VAL A 28 -13.24 -14.64 -9.29
CA VAL A 28 -14.23 -15.46 -8.57
C VAL A 28 -14.02 -16.91 -8.98
N THR A 29 -13.60 -17.75 -8.05
CA THR A 29 -13.48 -19.18 -8.32
C THR A 29 -14.85 -19.77 -8.58
N TYR A 30 -15.04 -20.40 -9.76
CA TYR A 30 -16.27 -21.08 -10.07
C TYR A 30 -16.54 -22.20 -9.05
N ARG A 31 -17.73 -22.19 -8.47
CA ARG A 31 -18.23 -23.19 -7.53
C ARG A 31 -19.67 -23.55 -7.88
N ALA A 32 -20.14 -24.70 -7.39
CA ALA A 32 -21.54 -25.09 -7.51
C ALA A 32 -22.50 -24.06 -6.85
N ASP A 33 -22.02 -23.39 -5.80
CA ASP A 33 -22.70 -22.26 -5.17
C ASP A 33 -22.00 -20.94 -5.57
N PRO A 34 -22.60 -20.14 -6.46
CA PRO A 34 -22.03 -18.87 -6.91
C PRO A 34 -21.95 -17.82 -5.80
N ILE A 35 -22.91 -17.82 -4.86
CA ILE A 35 -22.90 -16.88 -3.72
C ILE A 35 -21.68 -17.16 -2.84
N ARG A 36 -21.39 -18.42 -2.58
CA ARG A 36 -20.19 -18.82 -1.84
C ARG A 36 -18.90 -18.39 -2.56
N GLY A 37 -18.87 -18.50 -3.89
CA GLY A 37 -17.75 -18.01 -4.69
C GLY A 37 -17.51 -16.51 -4.52
N LEU A 38 -18.57 -15.71 -4.54
CA LEU A 38 -18.51 -14.26 -4.32
C LEU A 38 -18.06 -13.92 -2.89
N VAL A 39 -18.59 -14.59 -1.87
CA VAL A 39 -18.19 -14.39 -0.47
C VAL A 39 -16.70 -14.71 -0.28
N ASP A 40 -16.24 -15.85 -0.80
CA ASP A 40 -14.83 -16.24 -0.74
C ASP A 40 -13.94 -15.18 -1.40
N ARG A 41 -14.36 -14.63 -2.55
CA ARG A 41 -13.60 -13.60 -3.28
C ARG A 41 -13.55 -12.27 -2.54
N TYR A 42 -14.70 -11.73 -2.14
CA TYR A 42 -14.81 -10.35 -1.67
C TYR A 42 -14.71 -10.19 -0.15
N ILE A 43 -14.91 -11.23 0.62
CA ILE A 43 -14.84 -11.16 2.09
C ILE A 43 -13.58 -11.86 2.61
N TYR A 44 -13.24 -13.03 2.10
CA TYR A 44 -12.15 -13.82 2.67
C TYR A 44 -10.82 -13.69 1.94
N ARG A 45 -10.80 -13.39 0.66
CA ARG A 45 -9.56 -13.33 -0.13
C ARG A 45 -9.10 -11.91 -0.44
N MET A 46 -10.02 -10.97 -0.56
CA MET A 46 -9.66 -9.60 -0.82
C MET A 46 -9.04 -8.96 0.43
N PRO A 47 -7.91 -8.25 0.33
CA PRO A 47 -7.31 -7.55 1.45
C PRO A 47 -8.13 -6.29 1.80
N THR A 48 -9.32 -6.50 2.32
CA THR A 48 -10.21 -5.42 2.77
C THR A 48 -9.98 -5.13 4.25
N GLY A 49 -10.44 -3.98 4.74
CA GLY A 49 -10.43 -3.65 6.17
C GLY A 49 -11.26 -4.61 7.06
N LYS A 50 -11.84 -5.66 6.48
CA LYS A 50 -12.58 -6.72 7.20
C LYS A 50 -11.74 -7.96 7.50
N VAL A 51 -10.53 -8.06 6.94
CA VAL A 51 -9.61 -9.16 7.27
C VAL A 51 -8.79 -8.82 8.49
N SER A 52 -8.21 -9.83 9.15
CA SER A 52 -7.35 -9.61 10.31
C SER A 52 -6.12 -8.78 9.95
N ILE A 53 -5.61 -8.02 10.93
CA ILE A 53 -4.36 -7.26 10.79
C ILE A 53 -3.21 -8.16 10.33
N ALA A 54 -3.09 -9.36 10.91
CA ALA A 54 -2.04 -10.32 10.53
C ALA A 54 -2.10 -10.66 9.03
N ARG A 55 -3.29 -10.87 8.49
CA ARG A 55 -3.47 -11.13 7.06
C ARG A 55 -3.18 -9.91 6.20
N ARG A 56 -3.52 -8.71 6.68
CA ARG A 56 -3.14 -7.45 6.00
C ARG A 56 -1.63 -7.30 5.91
N VAL A 57 -0.93 -7.49 7.02
CA VAL A 57 0.55 -7.43 7.08
C VAL A 57 1.17 -8.43 6.10
N GLU A 58 0.68 -9.67 6.09
CA GLU A 58 1.19 -10.70 5.17
C GLU A 58 0.92 -10.35 3.70
N THR A 59 -0.25 -9.78 3.39
CA THR A 59 -0.54 -9.29 2.04
C THR A 59 0.45 -8.21 1.61
N VAL A 60 0.70 -7.22 2.46
CA VAL A 60 1.67 -6.15 2.17
C VAL A 60 3.08 -6.72 2.02
N ARG A 61 3.50 -7.64 2.89
CA ARG A 61 4.79 -8.35 2.78
C ARG A 61 4.94 -9.03 1.42
N LYS A 62 3.90 -9.75 0.99
CA LYS A 62 3.88 -10.42 -0.30
C LYS A 62 3.98 -9.42 -1.46
N CYS A 63 3.20 -8.35 -1.43
CA CYS A 63 3.23 -7.30 -2.45
C CYS A 63 4.65 -6.71 -2.61
N ILE A 64 5.32 -6.41 -1.51
CA ILE A 64 6.68 -5.87 -1.51
C ILE A 64 7.67 -6.89 -2.09
N THR A 65 7.58 -8.15 -1.67
CA THR A 65 8.47 -9.21 -2.14
C THR A 65 8.29 -9.47 -3.63
N ASP A 66 7.04 -9.58 -4.10
CA ASP A 66 6.72 -9.88 -5.50
C ASP A 66 7.10 -8.73 -6.44
N SER A 67 6.98 -7.48 -5.97
CA SER A 67 7.31 -6.29 -6.76
C SER A 67 8.76 -5.82 -6.62
N ALA A 68 9.53 -6.41 -5.70
CA ALA A 68 10.87 -5.97 -5.32
C ALA A 68 10.93 -4.46 -4.95
N ALA A 69 9.91 -3.97 -4.26
CA ALA A 69 9.83 -2.57 -3.86
C ALA A 69 10.95 -2.22 -2.87
N GLU A 70 11.64 -1.11 -3.10
CA GLU A 70 12.74 -0.63 -2.26
C GLU A 70 12.27 0.28 -1.11
N ALA A 71 11.04 0.81 -1.19
CA ALA A 71 10.44 1.66 -0.17
C ALA A 71 8.91 1.60 -0.24
N VAL A 72 8.26 2.06 0.83
CA VAL A 72 6.80 2.15 0.90
C VAL A 72 6.36 3.58 1.19
N VAL A 73 5.37 4.05 0.46
CA VAL A 73 4.65 5.30 0.73
C VAL A 73 3.24 4.97 1.17
N MET A 74 2.93 5.20 2.43
CA MET A 74 1.57 5.07 2.95
C MET A 74 0.86 6.42 2.83
N TYR A 75 -0.03 6.54 1.86
CA TYR A 75 -0.76 7.76 1.54
C TYR A 75 -2.23 7.59 1.92
N LEU A 76 -2.62 8.15 3.07
CA LEU A 76 -3.94 7.98 3.66
C LEU A 76 -4.80 9.21 3.42
N LYS A 77 -5.96 9.02 2.82
CA LYS A 77 -6.93 10.09 2.62
C LYS A 77 -7.59 10.49 3.95
N VAL A 78 -8.17 11.68 3.96
CA VAL A 78 -9.01 12.15 5.08
C VAL A 78 -10.04 11.08 5.43
N ASN A 79 -10.18 10.80 6.72
CA ASN A 79 -11.09 9.80 7.29
C ASN A 79 -10.75 8.32 6.99
N ASP A 80 -9.56 8.01 6.46
CA ASP A 80 -9.12 6.60 6.33
C ASP A 80 -8.59 6.07 7.67
N ILE A 81 -9.51 5.80 8.58
CA ILE A 81 -9.20 5.32 9.93
C ILE A 81 -8.66 3.89 9.89
N GLY A 82 -9.18 3.04 8.98
CA GLY A 82 -8.83 1.63 8.90
C GLY A 82 -7.33 1.42 8.69
N ALA A 83 -6.77 2.05 7.67
CA ALA A 83 -5.35 1.94 7.36
C ALA A 83 -4.44 2.56 8.43
N SER A 84 -4.95 3.56 9.18
CA SER A 84 -4.21 4.14 10.32
C SER A 84 -3.95 3.13 11.44
N TRP A 85 -4.88 2.22 11.72
CA TRP A 85 -4.73 1.14 12.69
C TRP A 85 -3.76 0.03 12.22
N GLU A 86 -3.64 -0.17 10.92
CA GLU A 86 -2.73 -1.16 10.35
C GLU A 86 -1.27 -0.70 10.40
N TYR A 87 -1.02 0.61 10.39
CA TYR A 87 0.31 1.20 10.25
C TYR A 87 1.37 0.68 11.24
N PRO A 88 1.12 0.59 12.57
CA PRO A 88 2.15 0.12 13.50
C PRO A 88 2.63 -1.29 13.17
N HIS A 89 1.73 -2.17 12.76
CA HIS A 89 2.03 -3.55 12.41
C HIS A 89 2.77 -3.66 11.07
N ILE A 90 2.35 -2.88 10.07
CA ILE A 90 3.02 -2.81 8.77
C ILE A 90 4.43 -2.23 8.95
N LYS A 91 4.57 -1.15 9.74
CA LYS A 91 5.87 -0.56 10.01
C LYS A 91 6.82 -1.55 10.68
N HIS A 92 6.36 -2.28 11.70
CA HIS A 92 7.18 -3.30 12.37
C HIS A 92 7.69 -4.35 11.37
N MET A 93 6.81 -4.87 10.54
CA MET A 93 7.17 -5.83 9.49
C MET A 93 8.19 -5.25 8.49
N LEU A 94 8.03 -3.98 8.09
CA LEU A 94 8.94 -3.31 7.18
C LEU A 94 10.31 -3.05 7.80
N ASP A 95 10.35 -2.74 9.11
CA ASP A 95 11.60 -2.59 9.85
C ASP A 95 12.40 -3.91 9.88
N GLU A 96 11.73 -5.06 10.07
CA GLU A 96 12.35 -6.38 9.97
C GLU A 96 12.91 -6.66 8.57
N MET A 97 12.20 -6.21 7.52
CA MET A 97 12.63 -6.32 6.13
C MET A 97 13.68 -5.28 5.73
N LYS A 98 13.97 -4.30 6.59
CA LYS A 98 14.82 -3.13 6.30
C LYS A 98 14.33 -2.29 5.13
N ILE A 99 13.03 -2.22 4.93
CA ILE A 99 12.35 -1.43 3.91
C ILE A 99 11.85 -0.12 4.54
N PRO A 100 12.33 1.05 4.11
CA PRO A 100 11.87 2.32 4.66
C PRO A 100 10.43 2.61 4.27
N ILE A 101 9.70 3.24 5.19
CA ILE A 101 8.32 3.70 4.98
C ILE A 101 8.18 5.16 5.37
N ILE A 102 7.52 5.93 4.52
CA ILE A 102 7.00 7.25 4.88
C ILE A 102 5.48 7.22 4.87
N LYS A 103 4.88 8.08 5.71
CA LYS A 103 3.44 8.11 5.89
C LYS A 103 2.90 9.52 5.82
N PHE A 104 1.84 9.70 5.03
CA PHE A 104 1.07 10.93 4.92
C PHE A 104 -0.35 10.65 5.39
N TYR A 105 -0.81 11.40 6.40
CA TYR A 105 -2.17 11.35 6.91
C TYR A 105 -3.03 12.46 6.33
N ASP A 106 -4.35 12.28 6.42
CA ASP A 106 -5.37 13.28 6.13
C ASP A 106 -5.19 13.99 4.79
N GLN A 107 -4.79 13.21 3.78
CA GLN A 107 -4.50 13.73 2.45
C GLN A 107 -5.79 14.07 1.70
N GLU A 108 -5.89 15.32 1.28
CA GLU A 108 -7.02 15.85 0.53
C GLU A 108 -6.96 15.51 -0.97
N THR A 109 -8.10 15.66 -1.63
CA THR A 109 -8.19 15.58 -3.10
C THR A 109 -8.92 16.82 -3.62
N PRO A 110 -8.28 17.72 -4.37
CA PRO A 110 -6.88 17.66 -4.82
C PRO A 110 -5.87 17.83 -3.67
N MET A 111 -4.64 17.37 -3.89
CA MET A 111 -3.55 17.45 -2.90
C MET A 111 -3.21 18.91 -2.59
N SER A 112 -3.33 19.30 -1.33
CA SER A 112 -3.04 20.67 -0.84
C SER A 112 -1.58 20.88 -0.41
N ASN A 113 -0.87 19.79 -0.09
CA ASN A 113 0.49 19.77 0.48
C ASN A 113 1.54 19.12 -0.45
N ALA A 114 1.42 19.35 -1.75
CA ALA A 114 2.30 18.73 -2.75
C ALA A 114 3.80 19.02 -2.52
N TYR A 115 4.15 20.17 -1.98
CA TYR A 115 5.53 20.55 -1.68
C TYR A 115 6.12 19.67 -0.57
N GLU A 116 5.41 19.49 0.54
CA GLU A 116 5.83 18.66 1.67
C GLU A 116 5.96 17.19 1.24
N VAL A 117 5.01 16.69 0.48
CA VAL A 117 5.02 15.31 -0.07
C VAL A 117 6.24 15.12 -0.96
N ARG A 118 6.51 16.07 -1.87
CA ARG A 118 7.70 16.05 -2.75
C ARG A 118 9.00 16.03 -1.94
N THR A 119 9.11 16.89 -0.95
CA THR A 119 10.31 17.00 -0.10
C THR A 119 10.58 15.70 0.65
N ALA A 120 9.56 15.11 1.26
CA ALA A 120 9.67 13.86 2.01
C ALA A 120 10.06 12.68 1.10
N ILE A 121 9.46 12.56 -0.09
CA ILE A 121 9.82 11.52 -1.06
C ILE A 121 11.24 11.72 -1.58
N GLY A 122 11.64 12.96 -1.86
CA GLY A 122 13.00 13.28 -2.26
C GLY A 122 14.04 12.88 -1.21
N THR A 123 13.75 13.13 0.07
CA THR A 123 14.58 12.68 1.19
C THR A 123 14.69 11.16 1.24
N LEU A 124 13.57 10.45 1.12
CA LEU A 124 13.56 8.99 1.05
C LEU A 124 14.43 8.45 -0.09
N PHE A 125 14.34 9.03 -1.28
CA PHE A 125 15.13 8.60 -2.43
C PHE A 125 16.64 8.86 -2.24
N ASN A 126 17.00 9.95 -1.58
CA ASN A 126 18.41 10.22 -1.25
C ASN A 126 18.96 9.19 -0.24
N GLN A 127 18.15 8.77 0.73
CA GLN A 127 18.54 7.71 1.66
C GLN A 127 18.75 6.37 0.94
N LEU A 128 17.88 5.99 0.00
CA LEU A 128 18.03 4.77 -0.79
C LEU A 128 19.29 4.77 -1.66
N LYS A 129 19.66 5.94 -2.22
CA LYS A 129 20.89 6.08 -3.03
C LYS A 129 22.17 6.07 -2.19
N GLY A 130 22.12 6.62 -0.98
CA GLY A 130 23.26 6.68 -0.06
C GLY A 130 23.54 5.38 0.69
N GLY A 131 22.61 4.44 0.69
CA GLY A 131 22.72 3.11 1.33
C GLY A 131 23.24 2.01 0.39
N LYS A 132 23.46 2.33 -0.88
CA LYS A 132 24.11 1.47 -1.89
C LYS A 132 25.55 1.88 -2.05
#